data_3ad0e3a0b411a84fc7cd76336d390482
#
_entry.id   3ad0e3a0b411a84fc7cd76336d390482
#
_cell.length_a   1.000
_cell.length_b   1.000
_cell.length_c   1.000
_cell.angle_alpha   90.00
_cell.angle_beta   90.00
_cell.angle_gamma   90.00
#
_symmetry.space_group_name_H-M   'P 1'
#
loop_
_entity.id
_entity.type
_entity.pdbx_description
1 polymer ?
#
loop_
_entity_poly.entity_id
_entity_poly.type
_entity_poly.pdbx_seq_one_letter_code
_entity_poly.pdbx_strand_id
1 'polypeptide(L)'
;MQKEKIIIITGTFDPLSADDLLYIKRCHHKGQWLVVGVHSDWWLQWAQGGFVQNYETRTDIIKALKHVDEVFTFDDSDGTVCQLLKIVKICYPNADITYISQEDMHNMPETKIKGITFETLK
;
A
#
# COMPACT_ATOMS: atom_id res chain seq x y z
N MET A 1 -0.27 3.70 -27.12
CA MET A 1 -0.21 4.37 -25.80
C MET A 1 0.51 3.49 -24.80
N GLN A 2 1.43 4.07 -24.05
CA GLN A 2 2.10 3.35 -22.98
C GLN A 2 1.14 3.19 -21.80
N LYS A 3 1.20 2.04 -21.14
CA LYS A 3 0.45 1.83 -19.91
C LYS A 3 1.09 2.66 -18.79
N GLU A 4 0.25 3.28 -17.97
CA GLU A 4 0.73 3.88 -16.73
C GLU A 4 1.27 2.79 -15.81
N LYS A 5 2.38 3.07 -15.16
CA LYS A 5 2.92 2.18 -14.15
C LYS A 5 2.48 2.67 -12.77
N ILE A 6 1.62 1.90 -12.14
CA ILE A 6 1.08 2.20 -10.81
C ILE A 6 1.79 1.32 -9.79
N ILE A 7 2.31 1.96 -8.76
CA ILE A 7 2.93 1.27 -7.63
C ILE A 7 1.95 1.30 -6.47
N ILE A 8 1.74 0.16 -5.83
CA ILE A 8 0.95 0.05 -4.61
C ILE A 8 1.85 -0.33 -3.46
N ILE A 9 1.77 0.38 -2.37
CA ILE A 9 2.40 0.01 -1.11
C ILE A 9 1.39 0.07 0.02
N THR A 10 1.67 -0.63 1.10
CA THR A 10 0.83 -0.62 2.29
C THR A 10 1.70 -0.44 3.52
N GLY A 11 1.09 0.02 4.59
CA GLY A 11 1.77 0.13 5.87
C GLY A 11 0.84 0.60 6.96
N THR A 12 1.36 0.63 8.17
CA THR A 12 0.65 1.15 9.34
C THR A 12 0.91 2.63 9.56
N PHE A 13 2.15 3.08 9.35
CA PHE A 13 2.57 4.47 9.50
C PHE A 13 2.12 5.04 10.85
N ASP A 14 2.45 4.34 11.92
CA ASP A 14 1.89 4.59 13.25
C ASP A 14 2.97 4.73 14.34
N PRO A 15 3.60 5.91 14.45
CA PRO A 15 3.52 7.05 13.55
C PRO A 15 4.46 6.92 12.35
N LEU A 16 4.31 7.83 11.40
CA LEU A 16 5.19 7.90 10.23
C LEU A 16 6.62 8.18 10.67
N SER A 17 7.56 7.37 10.20
CA SER A 17 8.97 7.48 10.54
C SER A 17 9.80 8.00 9.36
N ALA A 18 11.06 8.37 9.64
CA ALA A 18 12.00 8.75 8.59
C ALA A 18 12.24 7.59 7.62
N ASP A 19 12.30 6.35 8.12
CA ASP A 19 12.44 5.17 7.28
C ASP A 19 11.23 4.97 6.38
N ASP A 20 10.02 5.23 6.89
CA ASP A 20 8.79 5.19 6.07
C ASP A 20 8.87 6.21 4.94
N LEU A 21 9.32 7.44 5.22
CA LEU A 21 9.47 8.48 4.20
C LEU A 21 10.45 8.06 3.12
N LEU A 22 11.58 7.48 3.51
CA LEU A 22 12.59 7.01 2.57
C LEU A 22 12.01 5.89 1.69
N TYR A 23 11.30 4.95 2.28
CA TYR A 23 10.66 3.85 1.56
C TYR A 23 9.64 4.37 0.54
N ILE A 24 8.77 5.29 0.97
CA ILE A 24 7.77 5.92 0.10
C ILE A 24 8.45 6.61 -1.08
N LYS A 25 9.51 7.36 -0.83
CA LYS A 25 10.27 8.05 -1.88
C LYS A 25 10.87 7.06 -2.87
N ARG A 26 11.47 5.97 -2.38
CA ARG A 26 12.06 4.94 -3.24
C ARG A 26 11.00 4.25 -4.11
N CYS A 27 9.84 3.94 -3.54
CA CYS A 27 8.75 3.34 -4.27
C CYS A 27 8.16 4.29 -5.32
N HIS A 28 8.04 5.58 -4.97
CA HIS A 28 7.56 6.61 -5.91
C HIS A 28 8.40 6.64 -7.19
N HIS A 29 9.71 6.50 -7.07
CA HIS A 29 10.61 6.53 -8.23
C HIS A 29 10.53 5.29 -9.13
N LYS A 30 9.83 4.25 -8.72
CA LYS A 30 9.69 3.02 -9.50
C LYS A 30 8.52 3.04 -10.47
N GLY A 31 7.67 4.05 -10.40
CA GLY A 31 6.50 4.16 -11.27
C GLY A 31 6.08 5.61 -11.49
N GLN A 32 4.92 5.78 -12.10
CA GLN A 32 4.37 7.10 -12.45
C GLN A 32 3.30 7.57 -11.48
N TRP A 33 2.73 6.64 -10.72
CA TRP A 33 1.62 6.91 -9.79
C TRP A 33 1.78 6.02 -8.57
N LEU A 34 1.81 6.61 -7.39
CA LEU A 34 1.95 5.86 -6.14
C LEU A 34 0.64 5.85 -5.37
N VAL A 35 0.13 4.66 -5.16
CA VAL A 35 -1.06 4.39 -4.36
C VAL A 35 -0.62 3.81 -3.01
N VAL A 36 -1.15 4.35 -1.93
CA VAL A 36 -0.85 3.87 -0.59
C VAL A 36 -2.13 3.37 0.07
N GLY A 37 -2.08 2.16 0.61
CA GLY A 37 -3.12 1.62 1.48
C GLY A 37 -2.64 1.70 2.92
N VAL A 38 -3.46 2.29 3.79
CA VAL A 38 -3.14 2.42 5.22
C VAL A 38 -4.01 1.42 5.97
N HIS A 39 -3.37 0.60 6.80
CA HIS A 39 -4.10 -0.40 7.59
C HIS A 39 -5.06 0.24 8.59
N SER A 40 -6.19 -0.41 8.80
CA SER A 40 -7.22 0.04 9.73
C SER A 40 -6.76 -0.05 11.20
N ASP A 41 -7.47 0.65 12.08
CA ASP A 41 -7.25 0.54 13.53
C ASP A 41 -7.49 -0.89 14.00
N TRP A 42 -8.51 -1.56 13.44
CA TRP A 42 -8.79 -2.96 13.75
C TRP A 42 -7.58 -3.85 13.45
N TRP A 43 -6.95 -3.67 12.27
CA TRP A 43 -5.80 -4.46 11.88
C TRP A 43 -4.61 -4.26 12.84
N LEU A 44 -4.35 -3.01 13.22
CA LEU A 44 -3.29 -2.72 14.20
C LEU A 44 -3.59 -3.33 15.57
N GLN A 45 -4.84 -3.28 16.01
CA GLN A 45 -5.26 -3.90 17.26
C GLN A 45 -5.04 -5.42 17.21
N TRP A 46 -5.42 -6.05 16.10
CA TRP A 46 -5.28 -7.48 15.91
C TRP A 46 -3.82 -7.92 15.75
N ALA A 47 -3.05 -7.22 14.93
CA ALA A 47 -1.66 -7.61 14.58
C ALA A 47 -0.63 -7.16 15.58
N GLN A 48 -0.84 -6.02 16.25
CA GLN A 48 0.16 -5.36 17.09
C GLN A 48 -0.34 -5.07 18.51
N GLY A 49 -1.60 -5.34 18.80
CA GLY A 49 -2.17 -5.09 20.12
C GLY A 49 -2.57 -3.65 20.40
N GLY A 50 -2.55 -2.78 19.41
CA GLY A 50 -2.98 -1.40 19.58
C GLY A 50 -2.35 -0.45 18.57
N PHE A 51 -2.66 0.84 18.70
CA PHE A 51 -2.13 1.89 17.82
C PHE A 51 -1.90 3.18 18.59
N VAL A 52 -0.98 4.01 18.08
CA VAL A 52 -0.65 5.33 18.65
C VAL A 52 -1.54 6.41 18.03
N GLN A 53 -1.75 6.36 16.72
CA GLN A 53 -2.58 7.30 15.98
C GLN A 53 -3.71 6.55 15.30
N ASN A 54 -4.94 7.12 15.36
CA ASN A 54 -6.08 6.50 14.69
C ASN A 54 -5.96 6.57 13.17
N TYR A 55 -6.81 5.83 12.48
CA TYR A 55 -6.81 5.71 11.02
C TYR A 55 -6.90 7.08 10.33
N GLU A 56 -7.82 7.94 10.77
CA GLU A 56 -8.01 9.26 10.17
C GLU A 56 -6.72 10.10 10.24
N THR A 57 -6.08 10.15 11.40
CA THR A 57 -4.83 10.88 11.58
C THR A 57 -3.73 10.32 10.69
N ARG A 58 -3.58 9.00 10.65
CA ARG A 58 -2.54 8.35 9.86
C ARG A 58 -2.75 8.59 8.35
N THR A 59 -3.99 8.47 7.89
CA THR A 59 -4.29 8.72 6.47
C THR A 59 -4.12 10.19 6.09
N ASP A 60 -4.48 11.13 6.95
CA ASP A 60 -4.32 12.56 6.68
C ASP A 60 -2.83 12.91 6.50
N ILE A 61 -1.96 12.33 7.33
CA ILE A 61 -0.51 12.55 7.21
C ILE A 61 0.00 12.00 5.87
N ILE A 62 -0.40 10.79 5.52
CA ILE A 62 0.04 10.16 4.26
C ILE A 62 -0.46 10.96 3.04
N LYS A 63 -1.71 11.43 3.07
CA LYS A 63 -2.27 12.23 1.98
C LYS A 63 -1.51 13.54 1.75
N ALA A 64 -0.88 14.08 2.79
CA ALA A 64 -0.14 15.33 2.71
C ALA A 64 1.26 15.18 2.12
N LEU A 65 1.75 13.95 1.92
CA LEU A 65 3.10 13.71 1.41
C LEU A 65 3.15 13.92 -0.10
N LYS A 66 4.14 14.67 -0.56
CA LYS A 66 4.25 15.03 -1.99
C LYS A 66 4.47 13.83 -2.91
N HIS A 67 5.04 12.75 -2.41
CA HIS A 67 5.33 11.55 -3.21
C HIS A 67 4.15 10.58 -3.28
N VAL A 68 3.09 10.83 -2.53
CA VAL A 68 1.89 9.99 -2.53
C VAL A 68 0.85 10.62 -3.43
N ASP A 69 0.39 9.88 -4.43
CA ASP A 69 -0.58 10.36 -5.39
C ASP A 69 -2.01 10.05 -4.96
N GLU A 70 -2.20 8.93 -4.29
CA GLU A 70 -3.55 8.50 -3.91
C GLU A 70 -3.50 7.59 -2.68
N VAL A 71 -4.48 7.73 -1.79
CA VAL A 71 -4.65 6.86 -0.64
C VAL A 71 -6.00 6.16 -0.78
N PHE A 72 -5.98 4.81 -0.71
CA PHE A 72 -7.19 4.01 -0.82
C PHE A 72 -7.60 3.48 0.56
N THR A 73 -8.89 3.53 0.83
CA THR A 73 -9.50 2.80 1.93
C THR A 73 -9.83 1.39 1.45
N PHE A 74 -9.54 0.39 2.26
CA PHE A 74 -9.81 -0.99 1.91
C PHE A 74 -10.13 -1.80 3.17
N ASP A 75 -10.77 -2.96 2.96
CA ASP A 75 -11.11 -3.89 4.04
C ASP A 75 -9.92 -4.84 4.26
N ASP A 76 -9.28 -4.74 5.43
CA ASP A 76 -8.20 -5.63 5.84
C ASP A 76 -8.63 -6.62 6.94
N SER A 77 -9.94 -6.83 7.10
CA SER A 77 -10.48 -7.68 8.17
C SER A 77 -10.12 -9.16 8.03
N ASP A 78 -9.68 -9.59 6.84
CA ASP A 78 -9.17 -10.94 6.62
C ASP A 78 -7.66 -11.06 6.91
N GLY A 79 -7.03 -9.98 7.36
CA GLY A 79 -5.60 -9.94 7.64
C GLY A 79 -4.72 -9.69 6.43
N THR A 80 -5.30 -9.51 5.25
CA THR A 80 -4.56 -9.34 3.99
C THR A 80 -4.84 -7.99 3.34
N VAL A 81 -4.07 -7.66 2.29
CA VAL A 81 -4.30 -6.49 1.45
C VAL A 81 -4.95 -6.84 0.12
N CYS A 82 -5.50 -8.05 0.01
CA CYS A 82 -6.08 -8.53 -1.25
C CYS A 82 -7.18 -7.62 -1.79
N GLN A 83 -8.05 -7.10 -0.92
CA GLN A 83 -9.12 -6.20 -1.37
C GLN A 83 -8.55 -4.92 -1.99
N LEU A 84 -7.50 -4.34 -1.38
CA LEU A 84 -6.84 -3.15 -1.94
C LEU A 84 -6.38 -3.42 -3.37
N LEU A 85 -5.68 -4.52 -3.59
CA LEU A 85 -5.16 -4.87 -4.91
C LEU A 85 -6.29 -5.02 -5.93
N LYS A 86 -7.37 -5.66 -5.55
CA LYS A 86 -8.56 -5.84 -6.40
C LYS A 86 -9.22 -4.51 -6.75
N ILE A 87 -9.35 -3.60 -5.76
CA ILE A 87 -9.96 -2.29 -5.97
C ILE A 87 -9.11 -1.46 -6.95
N VAL A 88 -7.79 -1.43 -6.76
CA VAL A 88 -6.91 -0.69 -7.66
C VAL A 88 -6.98 -1.25 -9.07
N LYS A 89 -7.04 -2.57 -9.21
CA LYS A 89 -7.19 -3.23 -10.50
C LYS A 89 -8.49 -2.83 -11.22
N ILE A 90 -9.57 -2.70 -10.47
CA ILE A 90 -10.87 -2.25 -11.00
C ILE A 90 -10.81 -0.79 -11.43
N CYS A 91 -10.17 0.07 -10.62
CA CYS A 91 -10.06 1.50 -10.90
C CYS A 91 -9.13 1.79 -12.10
N TYR A 92 -8.10 0.95 -12.28
CA TYR A 92 -7.08 1.16 -13.32
C TYR A 92 -6.88 -0.12 -14.14
N PRO A 93 -7.91 -0.55 -14.89
CA PRO A 93 -7.88 -1.88 -15.53
C PRO A 93 -6.82 -2.02 -16.61
N ASN A 94 -6.35 -0.91 -17.18
CA ASN A 94 -5.35 -0.92 -18.26
C ASN A 94 -3.95 -0.55 -17.79
N ALA A 95 -3.75 -0.34 -16.49
CA ALA A 95 -2.45 0.05 -15.96
C ALA A 95 -1.56 -1.18 -15.73
N ASP A 96 -0.25 -0.92 -15.71
CA ASP A 96 0.75 -1.88 -15.24
C ASP A 96 0.88 -1.67 -13.73
N ILE A 97 0.37 -2.61 -12.94
CA ILE A 97 0.28 -2.49 -11.49
C ILE A 97 1.32 -3.36 -10.82
N THR A 98 2.15 -2.78 -9.98
CA THR A 98 3.14 -3.48 -9.17
C THR A 98 2.87 -3.22 -7.69
N TYR A 99 2.73 -4.28 -6.92
CA TYR A 99 2.67 -4.20 -5.45
C TYR A 99 4.07 -4.42 -4.90
N ILE A 100 4.57 -3.46 -4.13
CA ILE A 100 5.90 -3.53 -3.51
C ILE A 100 5.74 -3.76 -2.02
N SER A 101 6.47 -4.72 -1.48
CA SER A 101 6.52 -5.03 -0.06
C SER A 101 7.97 -5.09 0.42
N GLN A 102 8.18 -4.80 1.69
CA GLN A 102 9.49 -4.99 2.33
C GLN A 102 9.71 -6.43 2.78
N GLU A 103 8.65 -7.22 2.82
CA GLU A 103 8.68 -8.62 3.25
C GLU A 103 8.66 -9.56 2.06
N ASP A 104 9.20 -10.77 2.28
CA ASP A 104 9.09 -11.83 1.29
C ASP A 104 7.63 -12.24 1.15
N MET A 105 7.12 -12.17 -0.09
CA MET A 105 5.73 -12.48 -0.40
C MET A 105 5.49 -13.90 -0.89
N HIS A 106 6.53 -14.75 -0.84
CA HIS A 106 6.38 -16.15 -1.23
C HIS A 106 5.28 -16.81 -0.37
N ASN A 107 4.30 -17.42 -0.98
CA ASN A 107 3.14 -18.04 -0.32
C ASN A 107 2.10 -17.08 0.28
N MET A 108 2.22 -15.78 0.09
CA MET A 108 1.16 -14.86 0.51
C MET A 108 -0.06 -14.95 -0.43
N PRO A 109 -1.29 -14.86 0.12
CA PRO A 109 -2.50 -14.93 -0.71
C PRO A 109 -2.57 -13.84 -1.78
N GLU A 110 -1.98 -12.68 -1.54
CA GLU A 110 -1.94 -11.57 -2.49
C GLU A 110 -1.30 -11.97 -3.82
N THR A 111 -0.28 -12.82 -3.78
CA THR A 111 0.45 -13.23 -5.00
C THR A 111 -0.40 -14.05 -5.97
N LYS A 112 -1.56 -14.54 -5.52
CA LYS A 112 -2.49 -15.30 -6.36
C LYS A 112 -3.39 -14.40 -7.20
N ILE A 113 -3.37 -13.09 -6.97
CA ILE A 113 -4.18 -12.14 -7.74
C ILE A 113 -3.53 -11.93 -9.10
N LYS A 114 -4.27 -12.24 -10.17
CA LYS A 114 -3.77 -12.10 -11.53
C LYS A 114 -3.73 -10.64 -11.97
N GLY A 115 -2.76 -10.33 -12.83
CA GLY A 115 -2.65 -9.00 -13.42
C GLY A 115 -1.89 -8.00 -12.57
N ILE A 116 -1.24 -8.45 -11.51
CA ILE A 116 -0.42 -7.62 -10.63
C ILE A 116 0.97 -8.23 -10.54
N THR A 117 1.99 -7.38 -10.68
CA THR A 117 3.39 -7.76 -10.48
C THR A 117 3.75 -7.55 -9.02
N PHE A 118 4.53 -8.45 -8.47
CA PHE A 118 4.95 -8.39 -7.05
C PHE A 118 6.45 -8.21 -6.97
N GLU A 119 6.89 -7.24 -6.17
CA GLU A 119 8.30 -6.91 -6.01
C GLU A 119 8.62 -6.71 -4.54
N THR A 120 9.77 -7.22 -4.10
CA THR A 120 10.27 -6.98 -2.74
C THR A 120 11.35 -5.91 -2.78
N LEU A 121 11.21 -4.89 -1.94
CA LEU A 121 12.17 -3.78 -1.81
C LEU A 121 12.55 -3.64 -0.34
N LYS A 122 13.75 -4.01 -0.02
CA LYS A 122 14.26 -3.91 1.36
C LYS A 122 15.09 -2.66 1.59
#